data_9a25b5d0b11d02029d39170194a6d381
#
_entry.id   9a25b5d0b11d02029d39170194a6d381
#
_cell.length_a   1.000
_cell.length_b   1.000
_cell.length_c   1.000
_cell.angle_alpha   90.00
_cell.angle_beta   90.00
_cell.angle_gamma   90.00
#
_symmetry.space_group_name_H-M   'P 1'
#
loop_
_entity.id
_entity.type
_entity.pdbx_description
1 polymer ?
#
loop_
_entity_poly.entity_id
_entity_poly.type
_entity_poly.pdbx_seq_one_letter_code
_entity_poly.pdbx_strand_id
1 'polypeptide(L)'
;LDEKKPVIVCGDMNVAHQEIDLKNPKTNHKNAGFTDEEREKMTQLLSNGFIDTFRSLYPEQVTYSWWSYRFRAREKNTGWRIDYFLISERLKDRLEDAKIHTEIMGSDHCPVEIILK
;
A
#
# COMPACT_ATOMS: atom_id res chain seq x y z
N LEU A 1 -11.69 8.73 15.56
CA LEU A 1 -11.32 10.01 14.94
C LEU A 1 -12.17 10.27 13.69
N ASP A 2 -12.40 9.24 12.87
CA ASP A 2 -13.18 9.40 11.64
C ASP A 2 -14.63 9.81 11.90
N GLU A 3 -15.21 9.45 13.03
CA GLU A 3 -16.57 9.81 13.40
C GLU A 3 -16.77 11.33 13.48
N LYS A 4 -15.73 12.06 13.87
CA LYS A 4 -15.78 13.50 14.05
C LYS A 4 -15.25 14.27 12.86
N LYS A 5 -14.19 13.79 12.24
CA LYS A 5 -13.51 14.47 11.13
C LYS A 5 -13.01 13.46 10.12
N PRO A 6 -12.92 13.83 8.83
CA PRO A 6 -12.24 13.01 7.84
C PRO A 6 -10.79 12.79 8.26
N VAL A 7 -10.28 11.57 8.03
CA VAL A 7 -8.94 11.17 8.46
C VAL A 7 -8.13 10.69 7.26
N ILE A 8 -6.85 11.06 7.23
CA ILE A 8 -5.87 10.54 6.28
C ILE A 8 -4.81 9.82 7.10
N VAL A 9 -4.60 8.54 6.81
CA VAL A 9 -3.55 7.73 7.44
C VAL A 9 -2.51 7.40 6.38
N CYS A 10 -1.26 7.72 6.63
CA CYS A 10 -0.19 7.45 5.68
C CYS A 10 1.01 6.84 6.35
N GLY A 11 1.79 6.10 5.57
CA GLY A 11 3.06 5.56 6.00
C GLY A 11 3.25 4.09 5.66
N ASP A 12 4.31 3.54 6.26
CA ASP A 12 4.66 2.14 6.12
C ASP A 12 3.80 1.30 7.08
N MET A 13 2.91 0.51 6.51
CA MET A 13 2.04 -0.38 7.29
C MET A 13 2.66 -1.76 7.49
N ASN A 14 3.82 -2.01 6.87
CA ASN A 14 4.56 -3.28 6.95
C ASN A 14 3.72 -4.50 6.52
N VAL A 15 2.76 -4.28 5.64
CA VAL A 15 1.92 -5.37 5.12
C VAL A 15 1.56 -5.13 3.66
N ALA A 16 1.71 -6.17 2.82
CA ALA A 16 1.14 -6.22 1.48
C ALA A 16 -0.25 -6.82 1.62
N HIS A 17 -1.30 -6.08 1.28
CA HIS A 17 -2.67 -6.50 1.58
C HIS A 17 -3.14 -7.68 0.74
N GLN A 18 -2.92 -7.64 -0.57
CA GLN A 18 -3.39 -8.66 -1.49
C GLN A 18 -2.23 -9.29 -2.28
N GLU A 19 -2.50 -10.39 -2.98
CA GLU A 19 -1.47 -11.08 -3.77
C GLU A 19 -0.85 -10.19 -4.84
N ILE A 20 -1.60 -9.26 -5.41
CA ILE A 20 -1.10 -8.31 -6.40
C ILE A 20 -0.06 -7.34 -5.80
N ASP A 21 -0.02 -7.21 -4.47
CA ASP A 21 0.83 -6.24 -3.78
C ASP A 21 2.25 -6.73 -3.50
N LEU A 22 2.61 -7.95 -3.94
CA LEU A 22 3.98 -8.43 -3.84
C LEU A 22 4.30 -9.42 -4.97
N LYS A 23 5.60 -9.54 -5.28
CA LYS A 23 6.06 -10.34 -6.43
C LYS A 23 5.85 -11.84 -6.26
N ASN A 24 6.08 -12.36 -5.04
CA ASN A 24 6.05 -13.80 -4.79
C ASN A 24 5.05 -14.15 -3.68
N PRO A 25 3.73 -13.97 -3.91
CA PRO A 25 2.75 -14.19 -2.84
C PRO A 25 2.73 -15.62 -2.31
N LYS A 26 2.86 -16.61 -3.20
CA LYS A 26 2.75 -18.03 -2.82
C LYS A 26 3.82 -18.47 -1.82
N THR A 27 5.01 -17.90 -1.88
CA THR A 27 6.13 -18.29 -1.01
C THR A 27 6.20 -17.44 0.27
N ASN A 28 5.34 -16.42 0.42
CA ASN A 28 5.42 -15.45 1.49
C ASN A 28 4.26 -15.47 2.49
N HIS A 29 3.32 -16.39 2.37
CA HIS A 29 2.15 -16.44 3.25
C HIS A 29 2.48 -16.60 4.75
N LYS A 30 3.65 -17.14 5.07
CA LYS A 30 4.09 -17.31 6.45
C LYS A 30 5.17 -16.33 6.86
N ASN A 31 5.54 -15.43 5.95
CA ASN A 31 6.59 -14.44 6.21
C ASN A 31 5.99 -13.13 6.67
N ALA A 32 6.72 -12.41 7.54
CA ALA A 32 6.31 -11.08 7.99
C ALA A 32 6.01 -10.18 6.80
N GLY A 33 4.90 -9.45 6.89
CA GLY A 33 4.42 -8.57 5.83
C GLY A 33 3.33 -9.17 4.95
N PHE A 34 3.15 -10.50 4.99
CA PHE A 34 2.10 -11.15 4.20
C PHE A 34 1.46 -12.35 4.93
N THR A 35 1.52 -12.38 6.26
CA THR A 35 0.81 -13.41 7.02
C THR A 35 -0.69 -13.17 6.95
N ASP A 36 -1.47 -14.24 7.11
CA ASP A 36 -2.93 -14.11 7.08
C ASP A 36 -3.44 -13.16 8.15
N GLU A 37 -2.82 -13.17 9.34
CA GLU A 37 -3.19 -12.28 10.44
C GLU A 37 -2.93 -10.82 10.12
N GLU A 38 -1.80 -10.51 9.50
CA GLU A 38 -1.47 -9.13 9.09
C GLU A 38 -2.42 -8.64 8.02
N ARG A 39 -2.71 -9.48 7.04
CA ARG A 39 -3.63 -9.13 5.95
C ARG A 39 -5.05 -8.93 6.48
N GLU A 40 -5.47 -9.76 7.43
CA GLU A 40 -6.79 -9.64 8.04
C GLU A 40 -6.94 -8.33 8.80
N LYS A 41 -5.91 -7.92 9.55
CA LYS A 41 -5.92 -6.64 10.25
C LYS A 41 -6.06 -5.47 9.29
N MET A 42 -5.37 -5.53 8.16
CA MET A 42 -5.50 -4.50 7.11
C MET A 42 -6.92 -4.49 6.54
N THR A 43 -7.51 -5.66 6.30
CA THR A 43 -8.89 -5.78 5.84
C THR A 43 -9.86 -5.18 6.85
N GLN A 44 -9.66 -5.43 8.14
CA GLN A 44 -10.49 -4.85 9.20
C GLN A 44 -10.41 -3.34 9.22
N LEU A 45 -9.20 -2.79 9.09
CA LEU A 45 -9.02 -1.34 9.02
C LEU A 45 -9.77 -0.73 7.85
N LEU A 46 -9.66 -1.34 6.68
CA LEU A 46 -10.37 -0.87 5.49
C LEU A 46 -11.89 -1.02 5.63
N SER A 47 -12.35 -2.07 6.32
CA SER A 47 -13.78 -2.29 6.55
C SER A 47 -14.39 -1.28 7.51
N ASN A 48 -13.58 -0.55 8.25
CA ASN A 48 -14.04 0.46 9.22
C ASN A 48 -14.13 1.86 8.63
N GLY A 49 -14.39 1.97 7.34
CA GLY A 49 -14.66 3.25 6.70
C GLY A 49 -13.44 3.90 6.05
N PHE A 50 -12.40 3.13 5.77
CA PHE A 50 -11.20 3.61 5.07
C PHE A 50 -11.07 2.99 3.70
N ILE A 51 -10.41 3.69 2.79
CA ILE A 51 -10.09 3.14 1.47
C ILE A 51 -8.58 3.22 1.24
N ASP A 52 -8.07 2.19 0.54
CA ASP A 52 -6.71 2.14 0.02
C ASP A 52 -6.72 2.95 -1.27
N THR A 53 -6.18 4.16 -1.23
CA THR A 53 -6.30 5.12 -2.33
C THR A 53 -5.74 4.60 -3.65
N PHE A 54 -4.54 4.02 -3.62
CA PHE A 54 -3.92 3.51 -4.85
C PHE A 54 -4.74 2.38 -5.46
N ARG A 55 -5.14 1.41 -4.63
CA ARG A 55 -5.88 0.25 -5.13
C ARG A 55 -7.30 0.61 -5.56
N SER A 56 -7.90 1.61 -4.93
CA SER A 56 -9.22 2.10 -5.33
C SER A 56 -9.21 2.69 -6.74
N LEU A 57 -8.13 3.41 -7.08
CA LEU A 57 -8.00 4.04 -8.40
C LEU A 57 -7.43 3.08 -9.45
N TYR A 58 -6.57 2.16 -9.04
CA TYR A 58 -5.85 1.26 -9.94
C TYR A 58 -5.99 -0.20 -9.45
N PRO A 59 -7.18 -0.80 -9.59
CA PRO A 59 -7.46 -2.11 -8.97
C PRO A 59 -6.62 -3.27 -9.52
N GLU A 60 -6.02 -3.13 -10.69
CA GLU A 60 -5.26 -4.20 -11.31
C GLU A 60 -3.80 -3.84 -11.60
N GLN A 61 -3.36 -2.64 -11.22
CA GLN A 61 -1.99 -2.21 -11.50
C GLN A 61 -1.00 -2.82 -10.51
N VAL A 62 0.04 -3.46 -11.04
CA VAL A 62 1.13 -4.01 -10.23
C VAL A 62 2.20 -2.94 -10.06
N THR A 63 2.33 -2.42 -8.84
CA THR A 63 3.33 -1.41 -8.50
C THR A 63 3.74 -1.61 -7.05
N TYR A 64 5.04 -1.52 -6.77
CA TYR A 64 5.56 -1.75 -5.43
C TYR A 64 6.18 -0.49 -4.85
N SER A 65 6.26 -0.43 -3.51
CA SER A 65 6.84 0.72 -2.79
C SER A 65 8.13 0.37 -2.05
N TRP A 66 8.44 -0.89 -1.93
CA TRP A 66 9.61 -1.37 -1.20
C TRP A 66 10.24 -2.55 -1.90
N TRP A 67 11.59 -2.60 -1.89
CA TRP A 67 12.38 -3.71 -2.39
C TRP A 67 13.54 -3.95 -1.43
N SER A 68 13.80 -5.23 -1.11
CA SER A 68 14.94 -5.57 -0.29
C SER A 68 16.24 -5.11 -0.99
N TYR A 69 17.26 -4.73 -0.20
CA TYR A 69 18.57 -4.48 -0.76
C TYR A 69 19.27 -5.77 -1.23
N ARG A 70 18.79 -6.93 -0.80
CA ARG A 70 19.38 -8.23 -1.13
C ARG A 70 18.98 -8.68 -2.51
N PHE A 71 19.86 -9.45 -3.17
CA PHE A 71 19.58 -10.15 -4.41
C PHE A 71 19.12 -9.25 -5.56
N ARG A 72 19.53 -7.98 -5.56
CA ARG A 72 19.13 -7.01 -6.59
C ARG A 72 17.62 -6.97 -6.80
N ALA A 73 16.86 -7.03 -5.70
CA ALA A 73 15.39 -7.11 -5.76
C ALA A 73 14.78 -5.97 -6.56
N ARG A 74 15.30 -4.74 -6.44
CA ARG A 74 14.76 -3.59 -7.15
C ARG A 74 14.99 -3.69 -8.67
N GLU A 75 16.17 -4.12 -9.09
CA GLU A 75 16.48 -4.33 -10.52
C GLU A 75 15.55 -5.38 -11.13
N LYS A 76 15.24 -6.43 -10.39
CA LYS A 76 14.36 -7.52 -10.81
C LYS A 76 12.88 -7.21 -10.57
N ASN A 77 12.59 -6.07 -9.98
CA ASN A 77 11.25 -5.67 -9.52
C ASN A 77 10.59 -6.74 -8.64
N THR A 78 11.37 -7.35 -7.77
CA THR A 78 10.87 -8.29 -6.77
C THR A 78 10.52 -7.49 -5.52
N GLY A 79 9.37 -6.83 -5.55
CA GLY A 79 8.99 -5.85 -4.54
C GLY A 79 7.69 -6.16 -3.82
N TRP A 80 7.36 -5.27 -2.91
CA TRP A 80 6.17 -5.30 -2.07
C TRP A 80 5.57 -3.91 -2.02
N ARG A 81 4.24 -3.81 -2.02
CA ARG A 81 3.55 -2.55 -1.76
C ARG A 81 3.13 -2.56 -0.29
N ILE A 82 3.88 -1.86 0.54
CA ILE A 82 3.66 -1.80 2.00
C ILE A 82 3.49 -0.37 2.52
N ASP A 83 3.64 0.63 1.68
CA ASP A 83 3.43 2.04 2.02
C ASP A 83 2.11 2.51 1.43
N TYR A 84 1.28 3.14 2.24
CA TYR A 84 -0.10 3.45 1.88
C TYR A 84 -0.48 4.88 2.21
N PHE A 85 -1.46 5.39 1.48
CA PHE A 85 -2.34 6.46 1.92
C PHE A 85 -3.74 5.87 2.03
N LEU A 86 -4.27 5.83 3.24
CA LEU A 86 -5.64 5.42 3.52
C LEU A 86 -6.43 6.67 3.87
N ILE A 87 -7.62 6.81 3.30
CA ILE A 87 -8.47 7.96 3.59
C ILE A 87 -9.86 7.49 4.03
N SER A 88 -10.54 8.35 4.80
CA SER A 88 -11.94 8.11 5.15
C SER A 88 -12.78 8.01 3.89
N GLU A 89 -13.76 7.13 3.87
CA GLU A 89 -14.65 6.98 2.72
C GLU A 89 -15.33 8.29 2.32
N ARG A 90 -15.62 9.16 3.28
CA ARG A 90 -16.24 10.46 2.98
C ARG A 90 -15.32 11.41 2.19
N LEU A 91 -14.02 11.10 2.07
CA LEU A 91 -13.09 11.85 1.25
C LEU A 91 -12.95 11.26 -0.17
N LYS A 92 -13.61 10.15 -0.46
CA LYS A 92 -13.46 9.46 -1.74
C LYS A 92 -13.71 10.36 -2.95
N ASP A 93 -14.76 11.17 -2.90
CA ASP A 93 -15.13 12.05 -4.01
C ASP A 93 -14.11 13.16 -4.25
N ARG A 94 -13.22 13.42 -3.27
CA ARG A 94 -12.17 14.42 -3.38
C ARG A 94 -10.84 13.83 -3.84
N LEU A 95 -10.73 12.52 -3.96
CA LEU A 95 -9.51 11.85 -4.37
C LEU A 95 -9.33 11.97 -5.89
N GLU A 96 -8.30 12.69 -6.33
CA GLU A 96 -7.99 12.84 -7.76
C GLU A 96 -7.04 11.77 -8.26
N ASP A 97 -5.99 11.49 -7.48
CA ASP A 97 -4.98 10.53 -7.92
C ASP A 97 -4.19 9.99 -6.73
N ALA A 98 -3.52 8.87 -6.96
CA ALA A 98 -2.58 8.26 -6.02
C ALA A 98 -1.38 7.77 -6.81
N LYS A 99 -0.17 8.07 -6.34
CA LYS A 99 1.06 7.76 -7.06
C LYS A 99 2.05 7.02 -6.19
N ILE A 100 2.81 6.13 -6.81
CA ILE A 100 3.96 5.47 -6.20
C ILE A 100 5.16 5.82 -7.07
N HIS A 101 6.09 6.60 -6.52
CA HIS A 101 7.22 7.16 -7.28
C HIS A 101 8.38 6.17 -7.36
N THR A 102 8.20 5.10 -8.10
CA THR A 102 9.17 4.00 -8.20
C THR A 102 10.52 4.42 -8.78
N GLU A 103 10.55 5.54 -9.50
CA GLU A 103 11.77 6.09 -10.11
C GLU A 103 12.70 6.79 -9.12
N ILE A 104 12.20 7.14 -7.93
CA ILE A 104 13.00 7.87 -6.94
C ILE A 104 13.82 6.87 -6.12
N MET A 105 15.14 7.07 -6.15
CA MET A 105 16.12 6.19 -5.47
C MET A 105 16.62 6.86 -4.19
N GLY A 106 17.42 6.16 -3.40
CA GLY A 106 18.03 6.68 -2.17
C GLY A 106 17.53 6.00 -0.89
N SER A 107 16.52 5.15 -1.00
CA SER A 107 15.98 4.36 0.09
C SER A 107 15.53 3.01 -0.46
N ASP A 108 15.32 2.01 0.40
CA ASP A 108 14.69 0.75 0.02
C ASP A 108 13.18 0.93 -0.17
N HIS A 109 12.61 2.04 0.30
CA HIS A 109 11.26 2.48 -0.04
C HIS A 109 11.30 3.55 -1.11
N CYS A 110 10.22 3.70 -1.87
CA CYS A 110 10.02 4.87 -2.72
C CYS A 110 8.86 5.70 -2.16
N PRO A 111 8.81 7.01 -2.47
CA PRO A 111 7.73 7.87 -1.99
C PRO A 111 6.37 7.49 -2.55
N VAL A 112 5.34 7.68 -1.74
CA VAL A 112 3.95 7.56 -2.18
C VAL A 112 3.26 8.92 -2.03
N GLU A 113 2.25 9.16 -2.85
CA GLU A 113 1.60 10.47 -2.92
C GLU A 113 0.10 10.30 -3.19
N ILE A 114 -0.72 11.18 -2.61
CA ILE A 114 -2.12 11.33 -3.04
C ILE A 114 -2.38 12.77 -3.42
N ILE A 115 -3.36 12.97 -4.30
CA ILE A 115 -3.82 14.29 -4.71
C ILE A 115 -5.31 14.38 -4.38
N LEU A 116 -5.66 15.33 -3.53
CA LEU A 116 -7.03 15.64 -3.16
C LEU A 116 -7.42 17.00 -3.72
N LYS A 117 -8.63 17.14 -4.15
CA LYS A 117 -9.16 18.42 -4.64
C LYS A 117 -10.09 19.09 -3.61
#